data_9beeb830653a0d2debafbd32a46bee7a
#
_entry.id   9beeb830653a0d2debafbd32a46bee7a
#
_cell.length_a   1.000
_cell.length_b   1.000
_cell.length_c   1.000
_cell.angle_alpha   90.00
_cell.angle_beta   90.00
_cell.angle_gamma   90.00
#
_symmetry.space_group_name_H-M   'P 1'
#
loop_
_entity.id
_entity.type
_entity.pdbx_description
1 polymer ?
#
loop_
_entity_poly.entity_id
_entity_poly.type
_entity_poly.pdbx_seq_one_letter_code
_entity_poly.pdbx_strand_id
1 'polypeptide(L)'
;MNIKYNPERLQKVVDEFSSVTELSILVLADDLSHIAYKTYKTPDYCMTIQQNGGNEKCRCCDTDILQKCRDSGRTVNHVCHAGLVDSVVPIMKNNVPIGYIMIGRVRQNKDFDKIYKSVSWAGEYKHLKKLYHNVKYFNKEQTASLSELALMLTSFILLNDIINIKSDAFAKELSEYIEANLKSDLSVTNLCSRFNVSKNFLYGRFHSAFNCTVNDYITSKRIDCAKSMLINSDAPISAVAEECGIFNQTYFCRLFKRKTGISPAKYRKLNIDKTHSI
;
A
#
# COMPACT_ATOMS: atom_id res chain seq x y z
N MET A 1 -3.05 -6.95 10.09
CA MET A 1 -1.66 -7.45 9.89
C MET A 1 -0.83 -7.24 11.15
N ASN A 2 0.23 -8.06 11.37
CA ASN A 2 1.11 -7.86 12.54
C ASN A 2 2.25 -6.91 12.12
N ILE A 3 2.00 -5.61 12.19
CA ILE A 3 2.96 -4.57 11.77
C ILE A 3 3.92 -4.31 12.93
N LYS A 4 5.20 -4.25 12.62
CA LYS A 4 6.25 -3.81 13.52
C LYS A 4 6.79 -2.46 13.03
N TYR A 5 6.90 -1.50 13.92
CA TYR A 5 7.53 -0.22 13.62
C TYR A 5 8.50 0.19 14.72
N ASN A 6 9.47 1.03 14.36
CA ASN A 6 10.37 1.65 15.30
C ASN A 6 9.79 3.03 15.67
N PRO A 7 9.24 3.21 16.89
CA PRO A 7 8.53 4.44 17.24
C PRO A 7 9.42 5.67 17.22
N GLU A 8 10.66 5.56 17.72
CA GLU A 8 11.59 6.69 17.81
C GLU A 8 12.03 7.17 16.41
N ARG A 9 12.42 6.23 15.54
CA ARG A 9 12.82 6.56 14.16
C ARG A 9 11.64 7.11 13.35
N LEU A 10 10.44 6.53 13.52
CA LEU A 10 9.25 6.99 12.83
C LEU A 10 8.86 8.40 13.29
N GLN A 11 8.87 8.64 14.60
CA GLN A 11 8.57 9.95 15.15
C GLN A 11 9.57 11.01 14.67
N LYS A 12 10.87 10.68 14.61
CA LYS A 12 11.88 11.58 14.07
C LYS A 12 11.60 11.96 12.61
N VAL A 13 11.26 10.99 11.77
CA VAL A 13 10.89 11.24 10.36
C VAL A 13 9.69 12.17 10.25
N VAL A 14 8.68 11.95 11.07
CA VAL A 14 7.46 12.77 11.15
C VAL A 14 7.80 14.19 11.61
N ASP A 15 8.66 14.35 12.62
CA ASP A 15 9.07 15.64 13.15
C ASP A 15 9.85 16.47 12.12
N GLU A 16 10.83 15.85 11.43
CA GLU A 16 11.63 16.51 10.40
C GLU A 16 10.77 16.93 9.19
N PHE A 17 9.88 16.02 8.72
CA PHE A 17 8.96 16.35 7.63
C PHE A 17 8.06 17.52 7.98
N SER A 18 7.46 17.50 9.17
CA SER A 18 6.58 18.58 9.67
C SER A 18 7.33 19.88 9.84
N SER A 19 8.58 19.84 10.33
CA SER A 19 9.42 21.03 10.53
C SER A 19 9.73 21.75 9.21
N VAL A 20 10.04 21.01 8.15
CA VAL A 20 10.38 21.58 6.83
C VAL A 20 9.14 22.06 6.09
N THR A 21 8.07 21.26 6.11
CA THR A 21 6.85 21.58 5.35
C THR A 21 5.90 22.54 6.08
N GLU A 22 6.06 22.66 7.39
CA GLU A 22 5.14 23.35 8.29
C GLU A 22 3.70 22.82 8.18
N LEU A 23 3.56 21.54 7.92
CA LEU A 23 2.27 20.86 7.83
C LEU A 23 2.12 19.80 8.93
N SER A 24 0.88 19.57 9.32
CA SER A 24 0.56 18.44 10.17
C SER A 24 0.67 17.14 9.36
N ILE A 25 1.27 16.14 9.96
CA ILE A 25 1.43 14.79 9.39
C ILE A 25 0.96 13.77 10.42
N LEU A 26 0.25 12.75 9.95
CA LEU A 26 -0.24 11.64 10.73
C LEU A 26 0.10 10.34 10.02
N VAL A 27 0.71 9.41 10.72
CA VAL A 27 0.97 8.06 10.24
C VAL A 27 0.05 7.09 10.97
N LEU A 28 -0.65 6.27 10.19
CA LEU A 28 -1.62 5.29 10.69
C LEU A 28 -1.17 3.88 10.30
N ALA A 29 -1.53 2.91 11.14
CA ALA A 29 -1.41 1.48 10.83
C ALA A 29 -2.48 1.03 9.83
N ASP A 30 -2.47 -0.24 9.44
CA ASP A 30 -3.46 -0.86 8.56
C ASP A 30 -4.88 -0.90 9.15
N ASP A 31 -5.00 -0.90 10.48
CA ASP A 31 -6.27 -0.81 11.22
C ASP A 31 -6.73 0.63 11.47
N LEU A 32 -6.01 1.61 10.92
CA LEU A 32 -6.21 3.05 11.08
C LEU A 32 -5.90 3.57 12.49
N SER A 33 -5.25 2.80 13.35
CA SER A 33 -4.72 3.30 14.61
C SER A 33 -3.54 4.25 14.38
N HIS A 34 -3.41 5.26 15.21
CA HIS A 34 -2.33 6.25 15.12
C HIS A 34 -1.02 5.66 15.62
N ILE A 35 0.05 5.70 14.83
CA ILE A 35 1.37 5.18 15.20
C ILE A 35 2.44 6.26 15.33
N ALA A 36 2.31 7.36 14.61
CA ALA A 36 3.12 8.57 14.80
C ALA A 36 2.38 9.79 14.30
N TYR A 37 2.59 10.92 14.92
CA TYR A 37 1.99 12.18 14.45
C TYR A 37 2.82 13.39 14.88
N LYS A 38 2.73 14.44 14.08
CA LYS A 38 3.14 15.79 14.46
C LYS A 38 2.06 16.75 14.00
N THR A 39 1.49 17.46 14.94
CA THR A 39 0.66 18.60 14.65
C THR A 39 1.57 19.83 14.57
N TYR A 40 1.83 20.31 13.35
CA TYR A 40 2.25 21.69 13.18
C TYR A 40 1.04 22.53 13.55
N LYS A 41 1.11 23.70 14.01
CA LYS A 41 0.01 24.52 14.50
C LYS A 41 -1.33 24.23 13.79
N THR A 42 -2.32 23.65 14.50
CA THR A 42 -3.66 23.47 13.93
C THR A 42 -4.20 24.83 13.49
N PRO A 43 -4.64 25.02 12.24
CA PRO A 43 -5.18 26.30 11.81
C PRO A 43 -6.33 26.76 12.72
N ASP A 44 -6.31 28.01 13.15
CA ASP A 44 -7.37 28.59 13.96
C ASP A 44 -8.74 28.44 13.30
N TYR A 45 -8.76 28.41 11.96
CA TYR A 45 -9.94 28.09 11.18
C TYR A 45 -10.51 26.71 11.51
N CYS A 46 -9.68 25.68 11.52
CA CYS A 46 -10.11 24.31 11.87
C CYS A 46 -10.59 24.24 13.32
N MET A 47 -9.89 24.89 14.25
CA MET A 47 -10.30 24.93 15.66
C MET A 47 -11.67 25.60 15.82
N THR A 48 -11.90 26.71 15.15
CA THR A 48 -13.20 27.40 15.17
C THR A 48 -14.32 26.53 14.61
N ILE A 49 -14.08 25.84 13.48
CA ILE A 49 -15.03 24.88 12.87
C ILE A 49 -15.38 23.77 13.89
N GLN A 50 -14.38 23.18 14.52
CA GLN A 50 -14.55 22.07 15.45
C GLN A 50 -15.29 22.51 16.74
N GLN A 51 -14.91 23.61 17.31
CA GLN A 51 -15.52 24.17 18.55
C GLN A 51 -16.98 24.52 18.35
N ASN A 52 -17.38 24.90 17.14
CA ASN A 52 -18.77 25.26 16.83
C ASN A 52 -19.58 24.08 16.24
N GLY A 53 -19.21 22.83 16.54
CA GLY A 53 -20.01 21.64 16.21
C GLY A 53 -19.55 20.89 14.95
N GLY A 54 -18.40 21.26 14.37
CA GLY A 54 -17.87 20.60 13.17
C GLY A 54 -17.10 19.29 13.38
N ASN A 55 -16.86 18.89 14.63
CA ASN A 55 -16.03 17.71 14.94
C ASN A 55 -16.46 16.44 14.23
N GLU A 56 -17.76 16.15 14.23
CA GLU A 56 -18.27 14.94 13.58
C GLU A 56 -18.08 14.98 12.06
N LYS A 57 -18.36 16.14 11.45
CA LYS A 57 -18.13 16.34 10.01
C LYS A 57 -16.65 16.19 9.64
N CYS A 58 -15.73 16.69 10.50
CA CYS A 58 -14.30 16.51 10.31
C CYS A 58 -13.94 15.02 10.34
N ARG A 59 -14.39 14.27 11.37
CA ARG A 59 -14.15 12.84 11.49
C ARG A 59 -14.69 12.04 10.30
N CYS A 60 -15.89 12.37 9.81
CA CYS A 60 -16.45 11.75 8.62
C CYS A 60 -15.55 11.97 7.40
N CYS A 61 -15.09 13.21 7.17
CA CYS A 61 -14.17 13.51 6.07
C CYS A 61 -12.86 12.71 6.19
N ASP A 62 -12.26 12.63 7.37
CA ASP A 62 -11.03 11.89 7.63
C ASP A 62 -11.23 10.38 7.40
N THR A 63 -12.35 9.82 7.86
CA THR A 63 -12.71 8.42 7.64
C THR A 63 -12.94 8.11 6.16
N ASP A 64 -13.68 8.96 5.45
CA ASP A 64 -14.00 8.79 4.04
C ASP A 64 -12.75 8.79 3.15
N ILE A 65 -11.81 9.73 3.39
CA ILE A 65 -10.57 9.78 2.60
C ILE A 65 -9.68 8.57 2.87
N LEU A 66 -9.57 8.13 4.13
CA LEU A 66 -8.81 6.95 4.52
C LEU A 66 -9.40 5.68 3.90
N GLN A 67 -10.73 5.52 3.91
CA GLN A 67 -11.41 4.40 3.30
C GLN A 67 -11.20 4.37 1.77
N LYS A 68 -11.33 5.50 1.08
CA LYS A 68 -11.05 5.62 -0.35
C LYS A 68 -9.61 5.27 -0.70
N CYS A 69 -8.65 5.68 0.12
CA CYS A 69 -7.24 5.34 -0.06
C CYS A 69 -7.01 3.83 0.15
N ARG A 70 -7.64 3.23 1.16
CA ARG A 70 -7.59 1.80 1.45
C ARG A 70 -8.12 0.98 0.27
N ASP A 71 -9.32 1.33 -0.23
CA ASP A 71 -10.01 0.58 -1.27
C ASP A 71 -9.30 0.68 -2.63
N SER A 72 -8.74 1.85 -2.93
CA SER A 72 -8.02 2.08 -4.19
C SER A 72 -6.56 1.63 -4.17
N GLY A 73 -5.93 1.54 -3.00
CA GLY A 73 -4.48 1.34 -2.85
C GLY A 73 -3.64 2.47 -3.47
N ARG A 74 -4.24 3.65 -3.66
CA ARG A 74 -3.61 4.82 -4.32
C ARG A 74 -3.72 6.07 -3.46
N THR A 75 -2.87 7.04 -3.74
CA THR A 75 -2.96 8.38 -3.15
C THR A 75 -4.31 9.01 -3.45
N VAL A 76 -4.94 9.56 -2.43
CA VAL A 76 -6.22 10.27 -2.52
C VAL A 76 -6.06 11.69 -1.98
N ASN A 77 -6.45 12.67 -2.78
CA ASN A 77 -6.60 14.06 -2.37
C ASN A 77 -8.08 14.35 -2.16
N HIS A 78 -8.43 14.96 -1.05
CA HIS A 78 -9.81 15.23 -0.66
C HIS A 78 -9.97 16.69 -0.22
N VAL A 79 -11.08 17.30 -0.62
CA VAL A 79 -11.50 18.59 -0.08
C VAL A 79 -12.49 18.34 1.04
N CYS A 80 -12.13 18.69 2.28
CA CYS A 80 -13.00 18.48 3.43
C CYS A 80 -14.23 19.43 3.38
N HIS A 81 -15.20 19.16 4.24
CA HIS A 81 -16.44 19.97 4.33
C HIS A 81 -16.20 21.47 4.58
N ALA A 82 -15.04 21.82 5.14
CA ALA A 82 -14.62 23.19 5.41
C ALA A 82 -13.71 23.79 4.32
N GLY A 83 -13.57 23.14 3.18
CA GLY A 83 -12.86 23.63 1.99
C GLY A 83 -11.34 23.55 2.06
N LEU A 84 -10.79 22.78 3.00
CA LEU A 84 -9.36 22.51 3.06
C LEU A 84 -9.04 21.17 2.38
N VAL A 85 -7.82 21.04 1.88
CA VAL A 85 -7.34 19.85 1.19
C VAL A 85 -6.48 19.04 2.15
N ASP A 86 -6.80 17.75 2.22
CA ASP A 86 -6.00 16.69 2.84
C ASP A 86 -5.60 15.67 1.79
N SER A 87 -4.39 15.09 1.96
CA SER A 87 -3.85 14.04 1.11
C SER A 87 -3.57 12.81 1.96
N VAL A 88 -4.00 11.64 1.49
CA VAL A 88 -3.67 10.35 2.11
C VAL A 88 -2.89 9.50 1.13
N VAL A 89 -1.75 9.01 1.58
CA VAL A 89 -0.81 8.20 0.80
C VAL A 89 -0.67 6.84 1.47
N PRO A 90 -0.87 5.72 0.74
CA PRO A 90 -0.72 4.39 1.32
C PRO A 90 0.76 4.00 1.42
N ILE A 91 1.14 3.35 2.51
CA ILE A 91 2.44 2.68 2.67
C ILE A 91 2.28 1.25 2.15
N MET A 92 2.74 1.00 0.92
CA MET A 92 2.50 -0.26 0.21
C MET A 92 3.64 -1.25 0.38
N LYS A 93 3.36 -2.48 0.81
CA LYS A 93 4.32 -3.59 0.78
C LYS A 93 3.69 -4.80 0.10
N ASN A 94 4.34 -5.35 -0.93
CA ASN A 94 3.84 -6.47 -1.73
C ASN A 94 2.41 -6.23 -2.26
N ASN A 95 2.13 -5.03 -2.77
CA ASN A 95 0.81 -4.58 -3.26
C ASN A 95 -0.31 -4.56 -2.20
N VAL A 96 0.06 -4.53 -0.91
CA VAL A 96 -0.89 -4.44 0.20
C VAL A 96 -0.58 -3.21 1.01
N PRO A 97 -1.57 -2.36 1.36
CA PRO A 97 -1.34 -1.25 2.26
C PRO A 97 -1.10 -1.77 3.68
N ILE A 98 0.05 -1.40 4.25
CA ILE A 98 0.44 -1.72 5.63
C ILE A 98 0.34 -0.52 6.57
N GLY A 99 -0.08 0.61 6.05
CA GLY A 99 -0.29 1.85 6.79
C GLY A 99 -0.58 3.00 5.84
N TYR A 100 -0.75 4.17 6.41
CA TYR A 100 -1.11 5.38 5.65
C TYR A 100 -0.38 6.57 6.22
N ILE A 101 -0.04 7.53 5.35
CA ILE A 101 0.40 8.86 5.74
C ILE A 101 -0.69 9.85 5.33
N MET A 102 -1.19 10.61 6.29
CA MET A 102 -2.14 11.69 6.04
C MET A 102 -1.45 13.03 6.29
N ILE A 103 -1.52 13.92 5.31
CA ILE A 103 -0.90 15.24 5.34
C ILE A 103 -1.93 16.24 4.84
N GLY A 104 -2.00 17.40 5.45
CA GLY A 104 -2.90 18.37 4.88
C GLY A 104 -3.23 19.57 5.74
N ARG A 105 -4.49 19.95 5.62
CA ARG A 105 -5.07 21.18 6.12
C ARG A 105 -4.52 22.41 5.41
N VAL A 106 -4.38 22.29 4.07
CA VAL A 106 -4.01 23.42 3.23
C VAL A 106 -5.23 23.95 2.48
N ARG A 107 -5.30 25.25 2.23
CA ARG A 107 -6.31 25.78 1.33
C ARG A 107 -5.81 25.77 -0.10
N GLN A 108 -6.68 25.41 -1.03
CA GLN A 108 -6.41 25.44 -2.47
C GLN A 108 -7.28 26.47 -3.17
N ASN A 109 -8.45 26.75 -2.63
CA ASN A 109 -9.36 27.76 -3.16
C ASN A 109 -9.01 29.15 -2.60
N LYS A 110 -9.01 30.16 -3.47
CA LYS A 110 -8.83 31.57 -3.10
C LYS A 110 -10.16 32.23 -2.75
N ASP A 111 -11.29 31.69 -3.24
CA ASP A 111 -12.62 32.22 -3.09
C ASP A 111 -13.34 31.57 -1.90
N PHE A 112 -13.37 32.27 -0.76
CA PHE A 112 -14.04 31.83 0.44
C PHE A 112 -15.57 31.85 0.31
N ASP A 113 -16.12 32.65 -0.58
CA ASP A 113 -17.59 32.83 -0.70
C ASP A 113 -18.25 31.52 -1.12
N LYS A 114 -17.55 30.70 -1.93
CA LYS A 114 -18.01 29.36 -2.32
C LYS A 114 -18.04 28.37 -1.17
N ILE A 115 -17.16 28.56 -0.18
CA ILE A 115 -16.98 27.66 0.96
C ILE A 115 -17.89 28.06 2.11
N TYR A 116 -18.14 29.37 2.26
CA TYR A 116 -18.89 29.90 3.42
C TYR A 116 -20.26 29.25 3.62
N LYS A 117 -20.95 28.92 2.51
CA LYS A 117 -22.27 28.24 2.59
C LYS A 117 -22.23 26.93 3.37
N SER A 118 -21.12 26.20 3.30
CA SER A 118 -20.97 24.92 4.01
C SER A 118 -20.54 25.06 5.47
N VAL A 119 -20.06 26.25 5.88
CA VAL A 119 -19.51 26.51 7.22
C VAL A 119 -20.16 27.72 7.91
N SER A 120 -21.22 28.31 7.34
CA SER A 120 -21.91 29.51 7.88
C SER A 120 -22.45 29.33 9.30
N TRP A 121 -22.70 28.10 9.69
CA TRP A 121 -23.12 27.73 11.05
C TRP A 121 -21.98 27.85 12.10
N ALA A 122 -20.73 27.92 11.67
CA ALA A 122 -19.57 27.91 12.57
C ALA A 122 -19.12 29.32 13.00
N GLY A 123 -19.69 30.39 12.42
CA GLY A 123 -19.37 31.76 12.80
C GLY A 123 -19.66 32.80 11.71
N GLU A 124 -19.37 34.05 12.05
CA GLU A 124 -19.59 35.17 11.15
C GLU A 124 -18.67 35.13 9.91
N TYR A 125 -19.19 35.56 8.76
CA TYR A 125 -18.48 35.56 7.48
C TYR A 125 -17.11 36.26 7.54
N LYS A 126 -17.04 37.50 8.07
CA LYS A 126 -15.78 38.25 8.13
C LYS A 126 -14.72 37.56 8.96
N HIS A 127 -15.12 37.00 10.10
CA HIS A 127 -14.24 36.27 11.00
C HIS A 127 -13.70 34.98 10.34
N LEU A 128 -14.60 34.13 9.86
CA LEU A 128 -14.22 32.87 9.20
C LEU A 128 -13.39 33.10 7.93
N LYS A 129 -13.72 34.16 7.14
CA LYS A 129 -12.94 34.54 5.97
C LYS A 129 -11.49 34.87 6.31
N LYS A 130 -11.28 35.67 7.38
CA LYS A 130 -9.95 36.03 7.88
C LYS A 130 -9.18 34.77 8.29
N LEU A 131 -9.79 33.90 9.09
CA LEU A 131 -9.16 32.66 9.53
C LEU A 131 -8.83 31.72 8.37
N TYR A 132 -9.73 31.56 7.39
CA TYR A 132 -9.50 30.76 6.20
C TYR A 132 -8.31 31.27 5.39
N HIS A 133 -8.18 32.58 5.19
CA HIS A 133 -7.07 33.15 4.43
C HIS A 133 -5.71 33.03 5.15
N ASN A 134 -5.71 32.84 6.47
CA ASN A 134 -4.50 32.55 7.24
C ASN A 134 -4.03 31.08 7.11
N VAL A 135 -4.88 30.20 6.59
CA VAL A 135 -4.46 28.82 6.30
C VAL A 135 -3.48 28.83 5.15
N LYS A 136 -2.43 28.01 5.25
CA LYS A 136 -1.38 27.88 4.22
C LYS A 136 -2.00 27.57 2.86
N TYR A 137 -1.64 28.33 1.84
CA TYR A 137 -2.16 28.17 0.49
C TYR A 137 -1.22 27.31 -0.35
N PHE A 138 -1.78 26.30 -1.00
CA PHE A 138 -1.11 25.51 -2.02
C PHE A 138 -1.97 25.51 -3.29
N ASN A 139 -1.36 25.76 -4.44
CA ASN A 139 -2.03 25.56 -5.71
C ASN A 139 -2.13 24.06 -6.04
N LYS A 140 -2.78 23.71 -7.14
CA LYS A 140 -2.96 22.30 -7.55
C LYS A 140 -1.63 21.56 -7.75
N GLU A 141 -0.65 22.23 -8.35
CA GLU A 141 0.68 21.68 -8.62
C GLU A 141 1.45 21.44 -7.32
N GLN A 142 1.44 22.40 -6.40
CA GLN A 142 2.06 22.25 -5.08
C GLN A 142 1.40 21.13 -4.25
N THR A 143 0.07 20.96 -4.35
CA THR A 143 -0.62 19.86 -3.67
C THR A 143 -0.23 18.50 -4.28
N ALA A 144 -0.09 18.42 -5.59
CA ALA A 144 0.40 17.21 -6.25
C ALA A 144 1.85 16.89 -5.84
N SER A 145 2.74 17.89 -5.83
CA SER A 145 4.13 17.73 -5.38
C SER A 145 4.23 17.29 -3.92
N LEU A 146 3.34 17.79 -3.05
CA LEU A 146 3.25 17.36 -1.66
C LEU A 146 2.89 15.86 -1.55
N SER A 147 1.95 15.40 -2.37
CA SER A 147 1.58 13.98 -2.44
C SER A 147 2.73 13.11 -2.92
N GLU A 148 3.48 13.55 -3.92
CA GLU A 148 4.68 12.85 -4.41
C GLU A 148 5.79 12.80 -3.35
N LEU A 149 6.02 13.91 -2.63
CA LEU A 149 6.96 13.94 -1.52
C LEU A 149 6.57 12.94 -0.42
N ALA A 150 5.28 12.85 -0.12
CA ALA A 150 4.78 11.85 0.83
C ALA A 150 4.97 10.41 0.34
N LEU A 151 4.81 10.14 -0.97
CA LEU A 151 5.13 8.84 -1.56
C LEU A 151 6.62 8.51 -1.44
N MET A 152 7.51 9.46 -1.67
CA MET A 152 8.95 9.28 -1.44
C MET A 152 9.23 8.97 0.02
N LEU A 153 8.52 9.62 0.94
CA LEU A 153 8.61 9.34 2.38
C LEU A 153 8.18 7.90 2.72
N THR A 154 7.11 7.37 2.11
CA THR A 154 6.73 5.97 2.30
C THR A 154 7.82 5.01 1.85
N SER A 155 8.46 5.29 0.72
CA SER A 155 9.59 4.50 0.21
C SER A 155 10.79 4.54 1.18
N PHE A 156 11.12 5.71 1.71
CA PHE A 156 12.17 5.87 2.72
C PHE A 156 11.86 5.06 3.99
N ILE A 157 10.63 5.11 4.49
CA ILE A 157 10.18 4.38 5.67
C ILE A 157 10.34 2.87 5.47
N LEU A 158 10.00 2.36 4.28
CA LEU A 158 10.08 0.93 3.95
C LEU A 158 11.52 0.46 3.74
N LEU A 159 12.33 1.21 2.97
CA LEU A 159 13.72 0.86 2.68
C LEU A 159 14.60 0.85 3.93
N ASN A 160 14.25 1.64 4.93
CA ASN A 160 14.97 1.70 6.21
C ASN A 160 14.35 0.81 7.30
N ASP A 161 13.40 -0.06 6.95
CA ASP A 161 12.69 -0.95 7.87
C ASP A 161 12.09 -0.23 9.09
N ILE A 162 11.71 1.05 8.94
CA ILE A 162 11.11 1.85 10.01
C ILE A 162 9.69 1.34 10.31
N ILE A 163 8.94 0.99 9.27
CA ILE A 163 7.70 0.21 9.33
C ILE A 163 7.90 -1.06 8.53
N ASN A 164 7.60 -2.20 9.14
CA ASN A 164 7.72 -3.49 8.49
C ASN A 164 6.60 -4.44 8.95
N ILE A 165 6.29 -5.43 8.13
CA ILE A 165 5.46 -6.54 8.56
C ILE A 165 6.33 -7.42 9.46
N LYS A 166 5.85 -7.78 10.64
CA LYS A 166 6.52 -8.76 11.48
C LYS A 166 6.66 -10.04 10.66
N SER A 167 7.88 -10.39 10.24
CA SER A 167 8.08 -11.62 9.50
C SER A 167 7.63 -12.75 10.40
N ASP A 168 6.58 -13.45 10.01
CA ASP A 168 6.20 -14.69 10.65
C ASP A 168 7.31 -15.69 10.33
N ALA A 169 8.14 -16.03 11.31
CA ALA A 169 9.27 -16.93 11.12
C ALA A 169 8.81 -18.24 10.47
N PHE A 170 7.65 -18.77 10.89
CA PHE A 170 7.05 -19.96 10.29
C PHE A 170 6.67 -19.72 8.82
N ALA A 171 5.96 -18.62 8.52
CA ALA A 171 5.56 -18.33 7.14
C ALA A 171 6.77 -18.07 6.23
N LYS A 172 7.82 -17.45 6.74
CA LYS A 172 9.10 -17.25 6.04
C LYS A 172 9.77 -18.60 5.75
N GLU A 173 9.95 -19.44 6.76
CA GLU A 173 10.54 -20.76 6.60
C GLU A 173 9.75 -21.64 5.64
N LEU A 174 8.41 -21.60 5.71
CA LEU A 174 7.53 -22.29 4.77
C LEU A 174 7.70 -21.77 3.33
N SER A 175 7.81 -20.46 3.14
CA SER A 175 8.01 -19.89 1.79
C SER A 175 9.37 -20.26 1.20
N GLU A 176 10.44 -20.22 1.99
CA GLU A 176 11.77 -20.64 1.60
C GLU A 176 11.80 -22.15 1.22
N TYR A 177 11.13 -22.97 2.03
CA TYR A 177 10.97 -24.39 1.72
C TYR A 177 10.21 -24.62 0.41
N ILE A 178 9.12 -23.94 0.18
CA ILE A 178 8.35 -24.01 -1.07
C ILE A 178 9.23 -23.66 -2.27
N GLU A 179 9.96 -22.55 -2.20
CA GLU A 179 10.83 -22.08 -3.30
C GLU A 179 11.97 -23.04 -3.61
N ALA A 180 12.56 -23.65 -2.58
CA ALA A 180 13.62 -24.63 -2.74
C ALA A 180 13.12 -26.00 -3.25
N ASN A 181 11.81 -26.30 -3.18
CA ASN A 181 11.25 -27.61 -3.47
C ASN A 181 10.12 -27.59 -4.49
N LEU A 182 10.11 -26.67 -5.45
CA LEU A 182 9.00 -26.47 -6.41
C LEU A 182 8.62 -27.74 -7.20
N LYS A 183 9.58 -28.62 -7.45
CA LYS A 183 9.38 -29.90 -8.16
C LYS A 183 8.72 -30.98 -7.31
N SER A 184 8.77 -30.82 -5.97
CA SER A 184 8.26 -31.81 -5.02
C SER A 184 6.73 -31.72 -4.86
N ASP A 185 6.15 -32.70 -4.16
CA ASP A 185 4.76 -32.65 -3.73
C ASP A 185 4.59 -31.64 -2.59
N LEU A 186 4.15 -30.44 -2.95
CA LEU A 186 3.83 -29.33 -2.06
C LEU A 186 2.34 -29.30 -1.68
N SER A 187 1.68 -30.47 -1.65
CA SER A 187 0.30 -30.54 -1.16
C SER A 187 0.20 -30.02 0.28
N VAL A 188 -0.90 -29.38 0.62
CA VAL A 188 -1.13 -28.85 1.97
C VAL A 188 -0.99 -29.93 3.04
N THR A 189 -1.36 -31.17 2.73
CA THR A 189 -1.22 -32.30 3.64
C THR A 189 0.27 -32.58 3.92
N ASN A 190 1.11 -32.62 2.89
CA ASN A 190 2.55 -32.86 3.06
C ASN A 190 3.23 -31.69 3.77
N LEU A 191 2.86 -30.45 3.45
CA LEU A 191 3.38 -29.28 4.16
C LEU A 191 2.99 -29.30 5.64
N CYS A 192 1.74 -29.62 5.97
CA CYS A 192 1.29 -29.76 7.37
C CYS A 192 2.05 -30.87 8.12
N SER A 193 2.28 -32.02 7.48
CA SER A 193 3.04 -33.11 8.08
C SER A 193 4.52 -32.72 8.32
N ARG A 194 5.14 -32.09 7.33
CA ARG A 194 6.54 -31.68 7.43
C ARG A 194 6.79 -30.64 8.51
N PHE A 195 5.92 -29.66 8.62
CA PHE A 195 6.05 -28.57 9.62
C PHE A 195 5.34 -28.86 10.94
N ASN A 196 4.74 -30.03 11.06
CA ASN A 196 3.98 -30.49 12.25
C ASN A 196 2.92 -29.45 12.70
N VAL A 197 2.11 -28.98 11.75
CA VAL A 197 1.07 -27.98 12.00
C VAL A 197 -0.28 -28.38 11.43
N SER A 198 -1.36 -27.83 11.97
CA SER A 198 -2.71 -28.01 11.42
C SER A 198 -2.90 -27.18 10.14
N LYS A 199 -3.84 -27.61 9.28
CA LYS A 199 -4.23 -26.87 8.06
C LYS A 199 -4.67 -25.44 8.38
N ASN A 200 -5.47 -25.26 9.42
CA ASN A 200 -5.94 -23.93 9.83
C ASN A 200 -4.80 -23.01 10.25
N PHE A 201 -3.84 -23.53 11.00
CA PHE A 201 -2.64 -22.78 11.38
C PHE A 201 -1.82 -22.38 10.16
N LEU A 202 -1.53 -23.33 9.26
CA LEU A 202 -0.75 -23.09 8.04
C LEU A 202 -1.42 -22.01 7.16
N TYR A 203 -2.71 -22.17 6.85
CA TYR A 203 -3.45 -21.20 6.04
C TYR A 203 -3.52 -19.82 6.70
N GLY A 204 -3.85 -19.76 7.99
CA GLY A 204 -3.98 -18.50 8.72
C GLY A 204 -2.66 -17.72 8.78
N ARG A 205 -1.54 -18.41 9.12
CA ARG A 205 -0.23 -17.77 9.23
C ARG A 205 0.32 -17.35 7.88
N PHE A 206 0.17 -18.21 6.86
CA PHE A 206 0.67 -17.92 5.52
C PHE A 206 -0.12 -16.78 4.86
N HIS A 207 -1.45 -16.81 4.95
CA HIS A 207 -2.30 -15.74 4.43
C HIS A 207 -2.02 -14.41 5.13
N SER A 208 -1.83 -14.41 6.45
CA SER A 208 -1.49 -13.20 7.21
C SER A 208 -0.15 -12.60 6.78
N ALA A 209 0.83 -13.44 6.36
CA ALA A 209 2.17 -12.97 5.98
C ALA A 209 2.25 -12.55 4.49
N PHE A 210 1.57 -13.27 3.61
CA PHE A 210 1.71 -13.12 2.15
C PHE A 210 0.45 -12.61 1.43
N ASN A 211 -0.66 -12.48 2.14
CA ASN A 211 -1.97 -12.04 1.61
C ASN A 211 -2.46 -12.86 0.41
N CYS A 212 -2.07 -14.12 0.33
CA CYS A 212 -2.50 -15.07 -0.68
C CYS A 212 -2.60 -16.47 -0.07
N THR A 213 -3.25 -17.41 -0.79
CA THR A 213 -3.25 -18.80 -0.33
C THR A 213 -1.91 -19.47 -0.62
N VAL A 214 -1.54 -20.50 0.15
CA VAL A 214 -0.34 -21.31 -0.09
C VAL A 214 -0.33 -21.88 -1.52
N ASN A 215 -1.48 -22.34 -2.01
CA ASN A 215 -1.61 -22.90 -3.37
C ASN A 215 -1.39 -21.85 -4.47
N ASP A 216 -1.90 -20.61 -4.26
CA ASP A 216 -1.67 -19.50 -5.19
C ASP A 216 -0.20 -19.10 -5.22
N TYR A 217 0.45 -19.11 -4.07
CA TYR A 217 1.88 -18.83 -3.95
C TYR A 217 2.72 -19.86 -4.68
N ILE A 218 2.50 -21.17 -4.43
CA ILE A 218 3.18 -22.27 -5.12
C ILE A 218 2.98 -22.14 -6.63
N THR A 219 1.74 -21.92 -7.05
CA THR A 219 1.38 -21.75 -8.46
C THR A 219 2.14 -20.57 -9.09
N SER A 220 2.21 -19.44 -8.42
CA SER A 220 2.94 -18.25 -8.90
C SER A 220 4.42 -18.54 -9.06
N LYS A 221 5.06 -19.15 -8.05
CA LYS A 221 6.49 -19.48 -8.07
C LYS A 221 6.84 -20.51 -9.17
N ARG A 222 5.98 -21.50 -9.38
CA ARG A 222 6.13 -22.44 -10.49
C ARG A 222 6.04 -21.77 -11.86
N ILE A 223 5.16 -20.81 -12.03
CA ILE A 223 5.04 -20.02 -13.27
C ILE A 223 6.26 -19.11 -13.45
N ASP A 224 6.78 -18.49 -12.39
CA ASP A 224 7.97 -17.65 -12.47
C ASP A 224 9.23 -18.47 -12.79
N CYS A 225 9.36 -19.65 -12.23
CA CYS A 225 10.37 -20.65 -12.62
C CYS A 225 10.26 -20.98 -14.11
N ALA A 226 9.05 -21.28 -14.60
CA ALA A 226 8.81 -21.59 -16.01
C ALA A 226 9.15 -20.41 -16.94
N LYS A 227 8.84 -19.19 -16.58
CA LYS A 227 9.23 -17.98 -17.34
C LYS A 227 10.75 -17.89 -17.48
N SER A 228 11.49 -18.09 -16.39
CA SER A 228 12.94 -18.07 -16.39
C SER A 228 13.52 -19.16 -17.31
N MET A 229 13.02 -20.39 -17.19
CA MET A 229 13.49 -21.51 -18.04
C MET A 229 13.15 -21.31 -19.52
N LEU A 230 11.97 -20.77 -19.83
CA LEU A 230 11.56 -20.50 -21.22
C LEU A 230 12.44 -19.46 -21.92
N ILE A 231 13.02 -18.52 -21.14
CA ILE A 231 13.93 -17.50 -21.66
C ILE A 231 15.36 -18.04 -21.78
N ASN A 232 15.80 -18.83 -20.79
CA ASN A 232 17.20 -19.19 -20.63
C ASN A 232 17.56 -20.59 -21.17
N SER A 233 16.59 -21.33 -21.72
CA SER A 233 16.83 -22.68 -22.27
C SER A 233 15.92 -23.02 -23.43
N ASP A 234 16.41 -23.93 -24.31
CA ASP A 234 15.65 -24.52 -25.42
C ASP A 234 14.91 -25.81 -25.03
N ALA A 235 14.84 -26.12 -23.73
CA ALA A 235 14.20 -27.33 -23.25
C ALA A 235 12.74 -27.45 -23.75
N PRO A 236 12.28 -28.66 -24.10
CA PRO A 236 10.88 -28.88 -24.50
C PRO A 236 9.91 -28.33 -23.46
N ILE A 237 8.75 -27.85 -23.91
CA ILE A 237 7.73 -27.28 -23.00
C ILE A 237 7.29 -28.28 -21.92
N SER A 238 7.27 -29.58 -22.25
CA SER A 238 6.99 -30.66 -21.29
C SER A 238 8.06 -30.73 -20.20
N ALA A 239 9.34 -30.67 -20.58
CA ALA A 239 10.43 -30.65 -19.60
C ALA A 239 10.43 -29.45 -18.70
N VAL A 240 10.15 -28.26 -19.26
CA VAL A 240 9.97 -27.03 -18.46
C VAL A 240 8.83 -27.18 -17.44
N ALA A 241 7.69 -27.75 -17.85
CA ALA A 241 6.56 -27.98 -16.96
C ALA A 241 6.93 -28.93 -15.81
N GLU A 242 7.62 -30.02 -16.13
CA GLU A 242 8.06 -31.03 -15.15
C GLU A 242 9.09 -30.46 -14.16
N GLU A 243 10.10 -29.73 -14.64
CA GLU A 243 11.10 -29.09 -13.79
C GLU A 243 10.49 -28.05 -12.84
N CYS A 244 9.39 -27.39 -13.25
CA CYS A 244 8.64 -26.49 -12.40
C CYS A 244 7.60 -27.19 -11.51
N GLY A 245 7.57 -28.53 -11.48
CA GLY A 245 6.64 -29.31 -10.62
C GLY A 245 5.21 -29.39 -11.15
N ILE A 246 4.98 -29.19 -12.44
CA ILE A 246 3.66 -29.31 -13.08
C ILE A 246 3.71 -30.46 -14.10
N PHE A 247 3.47 -31.67 -13.64
CA PHE A 247 3.65 -32.89 -14.42
C PHE A 247 2.65 -33.08 -15.57
N ASN A 248 1.53 -32.35 -15.60
CA ASN A 248 0.58 -32.41 -16.70
C ASN A 248 0.78 -31.20 -17.64
N GLN A 249 1.37 -31.46 -18.82
CA GLN A 249 1.68 -30.42 -19.80
C GLN A 249 0.46 -29.64 -20.29
N THR A 250 -0.69 -30.30 -20.47
CA THR A 250 -1.93 -29.62 -20.91
C THR A 250 -2.43 -28.67 -19.84
N TYR A 251 -2.40 -29.08 -18.59
CA TYR A 251 -2.73 -28.22 -17.45
C TYR A 251 -1.75 -27.06 -17.34
N PHE A 252 -0.44 -27.33 -17.46
CA PHE A 252 0.60 -26.31 -17.47
C PHE A 252 0.36 -25.23 -18.52
N CYS A 253 0.11 -25.61 -19.77
CA CYS A 253 -0.13 -24.64 -20.84
C CYS A 253 -1.35 -23.74 -20.57
N ARG A 254 -2.44 -24.31 -20.04
CA ARG A 254 -3.65 -23.54 -19.66
C ARG A 254 -3.36 -22.62 -18.49
N LEU A 255 -2.69 -23.10 -17.46
CA LEU A 255 -2.32 -22.36 -16.27
C LEU A 255 -1.39 -21.19 -16.61
N PHE A 256 -0.35 -21.45 -17.37
CA PHE A 256 0.62 -20.46 -17.83
C PHE A 256 -0.06 -19.35 -18.65
N LYS A 257 -0.92 -19.71 -19.62
CA LYS A 257 -1.67 -18.74 -20.42
C LYS A 257 -2.61 -17.91 -19.55
N ARG A 258 -3.28 -18.52 -18.57
CA ARG A 258 -4.16 -17.79 -17.62
C ARG A 258 -3.38 -16.78 -16.79
N LYS A 259 -2.16 -17.08 -16.38
CA LYS A 259 -1.32 -16.21 -15.51
C LYS A 259 -0.52 -15.15 -16.29
N THR A 260 -0.17 -15.42 -17.57
CA THR A 260 0.70 -14.55 -18.38
C THR A 260 -0.01 -13.90 -19.58
N GLY A 261 -1.23 -14.34 -19.89
CA GLY A 261 -2.00 -13.89 -21.05
C GLY A 261 -1.65 -14.63 -22.36
N ILE A 262 -0.49 -15.29 -22.46
CA ILE A 262 -0.02 -15.96 -23.69
C ILE A 262 0.47 -17.38 -23.40
N SER A 263 0.54 -18.23 -24.44
CA SER A 263 1.02 -19.60 -24.29
C SER A 263 2.54 -19.65 -24.02
N PRO A 264 3.07 -20.73 -23.36
CA PRO A 264 4.50 -20.88 -23.11
C PRO A 264 5.36 -20.78 -24.37
N ALA A 265 4.93 -21.40 -25.47
CA ALA A 265 5.64 -21.34 -26.76
C ALA A 265 5.71 -19.91 -27.31
N LYS A 266 4.59 -19.16 -27.25
CA LYS A 266 4.55 -17.76 -27.66
C LYS A 266 5.40 -16.89 -26.75
N TYR A 267 5.40 -17.17 -25.44
CA TYR A 267 6.22 -16.48 -24.45
C TYR A 267 7.72 -16.63 -24.74
N ARG A 268 8.18 -17.85 -25.05
CA ARG A 268 9.56 -18.14 -25.46
C ARG A 268 9.93 -17.34 -26.70
N LYS A 269 9.14 -17.43 -27.78
CA LYS A 269 9.44 -16.75 -29.04
C LYS A 269 9.59 -15.24 -28.86
N LEU A 270 8.67 -14.59 -28.14
CA LEU A 270 8.69 -13.14 -27.93
C LEU A 270 9.87 -12.63 -27.10
N ASN A 271 10.53 -13.50 -26.30
CA ASN A 271 11.64 -13.09 -25.46
C ASN A 271 13.00 -13.49 -26.08
N ILE A 272 13.08 -14.50 -26.95
CA ILE A 272 14.27 -14.80 -27.73
C ILE A 272 14.53 -13.68 -28.75
N ASP A 273 13.48 -13.19 -29.44
CA ASP A 273 13.60 -12.09 -30.41
C ASP A 273 14.12 -10.77 -29.79
N LYS A 274 13.90 -10.58 -28.48
CA LYS A 274 14.42 -9.40 -27.75
C LYS A 274 15.90 -9.52 -27.38
N THR A 275 16.42 -10.72 -27.21
CA THR A 275 17.84 -10.96 -26.83
C THR A 275 18.78 -10.88 -28.04
N HIS A 276 18.27 -11.01 -29.26
CA HIS A 276 19.02 -10.93 -30.50
C HIS A 276 18.96 -9.53 -31.17
N SER A 277 18.32 -8.56 -30.54
CA SER A 277 18.15 -7.19 -31.05
C SER A 277 18.97 -6.14 -30.29
N ILE A 278 20.05 -6.58 -29.58
CA ILE A 278 21.03 -5.69 -28.89
C ILE A 278 22.40 -5.90 -29.49
#